data_fe496974e30c375a178312844b7e36ce
#
_entry.id   fe496974e30c375a178312844b7e36ce
#
_cell.length_a   1.000
_cell.length_b   1.000
_cell.length_c   1.000
_cell.angle_alpha   90.00
_cell.angle_beta   90.00
_cell.angle_gamma   90.00
#
_symmetry.space_group_name_H-M   'P 1'
#
loop_
_entity.id
_entity.type
_entity.pdbx_description
1 polymer ?
#
loop_
_entity_poly.entity_id
_entity_poly.type
_entity_poly.pdbx_seq_one_letter_code
_entity_poly.pdbx_strand_id
1 'polypeptide(L)'
;LQPYCAVGVNHTIETKPRSRKNVLPDSMTIDNCYTFHYFPSDFRLWDPKIAHQNDAKQYLHNGQSYYLPFEHTVCLSKAWNWFQKRELLPVRDLDELEELFYWCTSNGNTLVINIPPDESGRIREYEANAAIELGKRLGLKKGKPLPKNGTCISMNQVAEATSVSGDDPHYAAGHAIDGGMQTRWAAAVNDTLSTLTVTLDKTKSFNKITIFEYCDSHSGNDGFSNYRKNRIQGYQIEIIQKGKWIPIYVSDEPMGDCKVIRFPYNYYTSSIRLKVTRATAPPSIYEFNIIYEQNKKR
;
A
#
# COMPACT_ATOMS: atom_id res chain seq x y z
N LEU A 1 -0.61 21.30 28.47
CA LEU A 1 -0.75 20.69 27.15
C LEU A 1 -2.24 20.34 26.97
N GLN A 2 -2.97 21.17 26.22
CA GLN A 2 -4.31 20.79 25.80
C GLN A 2 -4.19 19.58 24.87
N PRO A 3 -5.06 18.57 25.02
CA PRO A 3 -5.09 17.48 24.05
C PRO A 3 -5.42 18.07 22.68
N TYR A 4 -4.54 17.91 21.73
CA TYR A 4 -4.81 18.26 20.35
C TYR A 4 -5.93 17.36 19.84
N CYS A 5 -7.08 17.95 19.53
CA CYS A 5 -8.06 17.28 18.72
C CYS A 5 -7.58 17.38 17.28
N ALA A 6 -7.20 16.25 16.69
CA ALA A 6 -6.92 16.19 15.27
C ALA A 6 -8.19 16.54 14.48
N VAL A 7 -8.05 17.43 13.51
CA VAL A 7 -9.16 17.83 12.63
C VAL A 7 -8.95 17.17 11.29
N GLY A 8 -9.88 16.28 10.94
CA GLY A 8 -9.92 15.66 9.63
C GLY A 8 -10.89 16.37 8.69
N VAL A 9 -10.54 16.45 7.43
CA VAL A 9 -11.45 16.94 6.39
C VAL A 9 -11.78 15.81 5.44
N ASN A 10 -13.07 15.66 5.13
CA ASN A 10 -13.51 14.73 4.12
C ASN A 10 -13.04 15.24 2.75
N HIS A 11 -12.21 14.44 2.11
CA HIS A 11 -11.56 14.76 0.87
C HIS A 11 -12.13 13.90 -0.25
N THR A 12 -12.91 14.51 -1.12
CA THR A 12 -13.32 13.89 -2.38
C THR A 12 -12.37 14.31 -3.48
N ILE A 13 -11.82 13.34 -4.21
CA ILE A 13 -11.20 13.61 -5.50
C ILE A 13 -12.35 13.98 -6.43
N GLU A 14 -12.61 15.26 -6.57
CA GLU A 14 -13.60 15.74 -7.51
C GLU A 14 -12.88 16.25 -8.76
N THR A 15 -13.00 15.49 -9.83
CA THR A 15 -12.68 15.96 -11.17
C THR A 15 -13.71 16.96 -11.68
N LYS A 16 -14.87 17.07 -10.99
CA LYS A 16 -15.89 18.09 -11.25
C LYS A 16 -16.39 18.64 -9.92
N PRO A 17 -16.45 19.97 -9.75
CA PRO A 17 -16.95 20.57 -8.53
C PRO A 17 -18.40 20.15 -8.30
N ARG A 18 -18.66 19.39 -7.24
CA ARG A 18 -20.03 19.24 -6.73
C ARG A 18 -20.52 20.60 -6.28
N SER A 19 -21.78 20.85 -6.48
CA SER A 19 -22.54 22.05 -6.08
C SER A 19 -21.72 23.03 -5.22
N ARG A 20 -21.34 24.12 -5.81
CA ARG A 20 -20.45 25.18 -5.27
C ARG A 20 -20.94 25.87 -3.99
N LYS A 21 -22.04 25.47 -3.42
CA LYS A 21 -22.65 26.19 -2.28
C LYS A 21 -21.83 26.16 -1.00
N ASN A 22 -20.85 25.29 -0.88
CA ASN A 22 -20.03 25.11 0.33
C ASN A 22 -18.51 25.14 0.06
N VAL A 23 -18.07 25.59 -1.08
CA VAL A 23 -16.63 25.76 -1.36
C VAL A 23 -16.20 27.08 -0.75
N LEU A 24 -15.33 27.04 0.25
CA LEU A 24 -14.71 28.26 0.78
C LEU A 24 -13.82 28.90 -0.28
N PRO A 25 -13.76 30.26 -0.32
CA PRO A 25 -12.94 30.99 -1.28
C PRO A 25 -11.45 30.62 -1.27
N ASP A 26 -10.98 30.13 -0.13
CA ASP A 26 -9.58 29.73 0.12
C ASP A 26 -9.36 28.23 -0.09
N SER A 27 -10.05 27.63 -1.06
CA SER A 27 -9.80 26.23 -1.39
C SER A 27 -8.34 26.04 -1.79
N MET A 28 -7.66 25.11 -1.11
CA MET A 28 -6.29 24.75 -1.45
C MET A 28 -6.29 23.96 -2.73
N THR A 29 -5.56 24.44 -3.73
CA THR A 29 -5.26 23.67 -4.93
C THR A 29 -3.81 23.22 -4.87
N ILE A 30 -3.58 21.97 -5.19
CA ILE A 30 -2.25 21.45 -5.42
C ILE A 30 -2.10 21.14 -6.89
N ASP A 31 -0.86 20.98 -7.31
CA ASP A 31 -0.48 20.64 -8.70
C ASP A 31 -1.23 19.43 -9.28
N ASN A 32 -1.91 18.62 -8.46
CA ASN A 32 -2.67 17.44 -8.85
C ASN A 32 -4.19 17.55 -8.61
N CYS A 33 -4.76 18.73 -8.61
CA CYS A 33 -6.21 18.95 -8.64
C CYS A 33 -7.00 18.56 -7.38
N TYR A 34 -6.44 18.67 -6.21
CA TYR A 34 -7.19 18.47 -4.98
C TYR A 34 -7.69 19.80 -4.40
N THR A 35 -8.97 19.88 -4.08
CA THR A 35 -9.58 21.04 -3.46
C THR A 35 -9.97 20.71 -2.02
N PHE A 36 -9.52 21.51 -1.05
CA PHE A 36 -9.94 21.39 0.34
C PHE A 36 -11.12 22.30 0.61
N HIS A 37 -12.10 21.76 1.33
CA HIS A 37 -13.27 22.54 1.75
C HIS A 37 -13.03 23.26 3.07
N TYR A 38 -12.12 22.76 3.90
CA TYR A 38 -11.84 23.32 5.22
C TYR A 38 -10.35 23.30 5.51
N PHE A 39 -9.85 24.42 5.99
CA PHE A 39 -8.48 24.61 6.44
C PHE A 39 -8.47 25.58 7.64
N PRO A 40 -7.64 25.38 8.67
CA PRO A 40 -6.59 24.36 8.81
C PRO A 40 -7.13 22.97 9.13
N SER A 41 -6.38 21.95 8.76
CA SER A 41 -6.67 20.55 8.97
C SER A 41 -5.38 19.79 9.26
N ASP A 42 -5.44 18.76 10.11
CA ASP A 42 -4.30 17.94 10.48
C ASP A 42 -4.12 16.74 9.53
N PHE A 43 -5.19 16.27 8.94
CA PHE A 43 -5.21 15.15 8.00
C PHE A 43 -6.42 15.23 7.07
N ARG A 44 -6.41 14.40 6.03
CA ARG A 44 -7.51 14.25 5.08
C ARG A 44 -8.25 12.94 5.35
N LEU A 45 -9.56 12.96 5.24
CA LEU A 45 -10.37 11.74 5.22
C LEU A 45 -10.49 11.23 3.79
N TRP A 46 -10.23 9.94 3.63
CA TRP A 46 -10.39 9.26 2.36
C TRP A 46 -11.25 8.01 2.52
N ASP A 47 -12.53 8.20 2.34
CA ASP A 47 -13.56 7.19 2.53
C ASP A 47 -14.50 7.18 1.31
N PRO A 48 -14.85 6.04 0.73
CA PRO A 48 -14.36 4.67 0.93
C PRO A 48 -13.21 4.25 0.00
N LYS A 49 -12.59 5.15 -0.72
CA LYS A 49 -11.60 4.85 -1.77
C LYS A 49 -10.19 4.95 -1.23
N ILE A 50 -9.32 4.07 -1.70
CA ILE A 50 -7.89 4.15 -1.42
C ILE A 50 -7.31 5.40 -2.10
N ALA A 51 -6.47 6.12 -1.40
CA ALA A 51 -5.80 7.30 -1.93
C ALA A 51 -4.93 7.00 -3.14
N HIS A 52 -4.71 8.04 -3.94
CA HIS A 52 -3.87 7.92 -5.12
C HIS A 52 -2.41 7.62 -4.73
N GLN A 53 -1.72 6.78 -5.48
CA GLN A 53 -0.31 6.47 -5.26
C GLN A 53 0.59 7.70 -5.32
N ASN A 54 0.23 8.67 -6.18
CA ASN A 54 0.99 9.90 -6.38
C ASN A 54 0.60 11.02 -5.40
N ASP A 55 -0.03 10.68 -4.28
CA ASP A 55 -0.40 11.67 -3.29
C ASP A 55 0.84 12.26 -2.61
N ALA A 56 1.16 13.50 -2.94
CA ALA A 56 2.35 14.20 -2.45
C ALA A 56 2.28 14.56 -0.96
N LYS A 57 1.10 14.53 -0.35
CA LYS A 57 0.82 14.95 1.04
C LYS A 57 1.27 16.36 1.40
N GLN A 58 1.75 17.12 0.44
CA GLN A 58 2.16 18.50 0.61
C GLN A 58 1.19 19.43 -0.09
N TYR A 59 0.77 20.47 0.60
CA TYR A 59 -0.26 21.37 0.17
C TYR A 59 0.17 22.82 0.40
N LEU A 60 -0.04 23.67 -0.59
CA LEU A 60 0.25 25.09 -0.50
C LEU A 60 -1.01 25.85 -0.09
N HIS A 61 -0.89 26.68 0.92
CA HIS A 61 -1.91 27.65 1.31
C HIS A 61 -1.24 28.97 1.69
N ASN A 62 -1.64 30.07 1.08
CA ASN A 62 -1.04 31.38 1.31
C ASN A 62 0.50 31.38 1.20
N GLY A 63 1.07 30.65 0.25
CA GLY A 63 2.50 30.54 0.05
C GLY A 63 3.25 29.64 1.05
N GLN A 64 2.53 29.04 1.99
CA GLN A 64 3.12 28.12 2.97
C GLN A 64 2.77 26.67 2.64
N SER A 65 3.75 25.77 2.76
CA SER A 65 3.57 24.34 2.55
C SER A 65 3.14 23.65 3.86
N TYR A 66 2.15 22.76 3.74
CA TYR A 66 1.61 21.96 4.84
C TYR A 66 1.66 20.49 4.49
N TYR A 67 2.01 19.65 5.46
CA TYR A 67 1.95 18.21 5.33
C TYR A 67 0.60 17.69 5.84
N LEU A 68 -0.18 17.07 4.97
CA LEU A 68 -1.50 16.54 5.28
C LEU A 68 -1.58 15.06 4.84
N PRO A 69 -1.25 14.11 5.72
CA PRO A 69 -1.47 12.70 5.44
C PRO A 69 -2.95 12.40 5.31
N PHE A 70 -3.32 11.24 4.80
CA PHE A 70 -4.71 10.82 4.77
C PHE A 70 -5.00 9.71 5.78
N GLU A 71 -6.27 9.66 6.17
CA GLU A 71 -6.88 8.54 6.84
C GLU A 71 -7.75 7.79 5.84
N HIS A 72 -7.40 6.55 5.56
CA HIS A 72 -8.23 5.68 4.75
C HIS A 72 -9.12 4.85 5.67
N THR A 73 -10.44 4.99 5.50
CA THR A 73 -11.41 4.31 6.33
C THR A 73 -12.07 3.18 5.56
N VAL A 74 -12.01 1.97 6.08
CA VAL A 74 -12.68 0.80 5.52
C VAL A 74 -13.54 0.11 6.58
N CYS A 75 -14.53 -0.67 6.15
CA CYS A 75 -15.26 -1.55 7.03
C CYS A 75 -14.59 -2.92 7.07
N LEU A 76 -14.51 -3.54 8.25
CA LEU A 76 -14.01 -4.91 8.42
C LEU A 76 -14.84 -5.91 7.62
N SER A 77 -16.15 -5.75 7.60
CA SER A 77 -17.06 -6.51 6.74
C SER A 77 -17.11 -5.91 5.33
N LYS A 78 -17.49 -6.71 4.33
CA LYS A 78 -17.58 -6.26 2.92
C LYS A 78 -18.68 -5.22 2.67
N ALA A 79 -19.40 -4.80 3.70
CA ALA A 79 -20.42 -3.75 3.61
C ALA A 79 -20.52 -2.93 4.91
N TRP A 80 -21.01 -1.70 4.79
CA TRP A 80 -21.32 -0.81 5.90
C TRP A 80 -22.67 -1.18 6.51
N ASN A 81 -22.70 -2.02 7.56
CA ASN A 81 -23.92 -2.58 8.14
C ASN A 81 -24.05 -2.24 9.60
N TRP A 82 -24.16 -0.96 9.91
CA TRP A 82 -24.41 -0.44 11.24
C TRP A 82 -25.82 -0.77 11.69
N PHE A 83 -25.94 -1.38 12.88
CA PHE A 83 -27.22 -1.61 13.57
C PHE A 83 -28.26 -2.42 12.77
N GLN A 84 -27.83 -3.29 11.85
CA GLN A 84 -28.75 -4.06 11.04
C GLN A 84 -28.90 -5.50 11.52
N LYS A 85 -30.16 -6.00 11.45
CA LYS A 85 -30.53 -7.42 11.61
C LYS A 85 -30.09 -8.26 10.43
N ARG A 86 -28.91 -8.11 9.91
CA ARG A 86 -28.50 -8.93 8.79
C ARG A 86 -27.84 -10.20 9.24
N GLU A 87 -28.17 -11.27 8.50
CA GLU A 87 -27.36 -12.46 8.48
C GLU A 87 -25.91 -12.14 8.20
N LEU A 88 -25.04 -13.04 8.60
CA LEU A 88 -23.59 -12.93 8.56
C LEU A 88 -23.09 -12.36 7.24
N LEU A 89 -22.62 -11.13 7.26
CA LEU A 89 -21.87 -10.57 6.16
C LEU A 89 -20.42 -11.04 6.27
N PRO A 90 -19.82 -11.45 5.16
CA PRO A 90 -18.46 -11.90 5.19
C PRO A 90 -17.54 -10.77 5.63
N VAL A 91 -16.61 -11.09 6.50
CA VAL A 91 -15.44 -10.25 6.78
C VAL A 91 -14.60 -10.14 5.51
N ARG A 92 -13.93 -9.02 5.32
CA ARG A 92 -12.91 -8.89 4.27
C ARG A 92 -11.81 -9.92 4.49
N ASP A 93 -11.16 -10.30 3.42
CA ASP A 93 -9.98 -11.15 3.51
C ASP A 93 -8.93 -10.45 4.40
N LEU A 94 -8.34 -11.21 5.32
CA LEU A 94 -7.33 -10.67 6.22
C LEU A 94 -6.04 -10.34 5.47
N ASP A 95 -5.75 -11.00 4.35
CA ASP A 95 -4.62 -10.66 3.49
C ASP A 95 -4.85 -9.30 2.82
N GLU A 96 -6.08 -9.05 2.33
CA GLU A 96 -6.50 -7.74 1.81
C GLU A 96 -6.32 -6.62 2.85
N LEU A 97 -6.77 -6.86 4.09
CA LEU A 97 -6.67 -5.87 5.16
C LEU A 97 -5.21 -5.63 5.60
N GLU A 98 -4.39 -6.67 5.60
CA GLU A 98 -2.96 -6.56 5.86
C GLU A 98 -2.24 -5.77 4.76
N GLU A 99 -2.56 -6.03 3.50
CA GLU A 99 -2.05 -5.28 2.35
C GLU A 99 -2.44 -3.80 2.41
N LEU A 100 -3.70 -3.50 2.74
CA LEU A 100 -4.17 -2.13 2.97
C LEU A 100 -3.44 -1.44 4.13
N PHE A 101 -3.19 -2.17 5.22
CA PHE A 101 -2.44 -1.63 6.35
C PHE A 101 -1.03 -1.20 5.91
N TYR A 102 -0.29 -2.05 5.22
CA TYR A 102 1.04 -1.70 4.74
C TYR A 102 1.01 -0.60 3.69
N TRP A 103 0.04 -0.65 2.78
CA TRP A 103 -0.17 0.42 1.81
C TRP A 103 -0.29 1.79 2.46
N CYS A 104 -1.16 1.93 3.46
CA CYS A 104 -1.37 3.19 4.15
C CYS A 104 -0.14 3.58 4.98
N THR A 105 0.35 2.68 5.84
CA THR A 105 1.37 3.02 6.84
C THR A 105 2.77 3.18 6.26
N SER A 106 3.14 2.42 5.21
CA SER A 106 4.43 2.59 4.53
C SER A 106 4.53 3.94 3.83
N ASN A 107 3.41 4.51 3.44
CA ASN A 107 3.33 5.84 2.84
C ASN A 107 3.03 6.95 3.86
N GLY A 108 3.16 6.68 5.16
CA GLY A 108 2.96 7.68 6.22
C GLY A 108 1.50 8.11 6.42
N ASN A 109 0.54 7.28 6.00
CA ASN A 109 -0.89 7.50 6.17
C ASN A 109 -1.48 6.60 7.24
N THR A 110 -2.76 6.74 7.55
CA THR A 110 -3.45 5.97 8.59
C THR A 110 -4.53 5.10 7.97
N LEU A 111 -4.62 3.85 8.39
CA LEU A 111 -5.76 2.98 8.12
C LEU A 111 -6.67 2.93 9.33
N VAL A 112 -7.94 3.25 9.15
CA VAL A 112 -9.01 3.07 10.12
C VAL A 112 -9.93 1.95 9.65
N ILE A 113 -10.16 0.97 10.53
CA ILE A 113 -11.03 -0.16 10.25
C ILE A 113 -12.26 -0.06 11.13
N ASN A 114 -13.40 0.20 10.52
CA ASN A 114 -14.68 0.22 11.20
C ASN A 114 -15.21 -1.20 11.42
N ILE A 115 -15.67 -1.47 12.63
CA ILE A 115 -16.34 -2.72 12.99
C ILE A 115 -17.79 -2.38 13.28
N PRO A 116 -18.75 -2.72 12.39
CA PRO A 116 -20.13 -2.35 12.55
C PRO A 116 -20.76 -3.11 13.71
N PRO A 117 -21.41 -2.43 14.69
CA PRO A 117 -22.16 -3.10 15.72
C PRO A 117 -23.46 -3.72 15.16
N ASP A 118 -23.96 -4.73 15.84
CA ASP A 118 -25.30 -5.29 15.60
C ASP A 118 -26.41 -4.33 16.10
N GLU A 119 -27.66 -4.72 15.96
CA GLU A 119 -28.81 -3.93 16.40
C GLU A 119 -28.84 -3.66 17.91
N SER A 120 -28.16 -4.48 18.72
CA SER A 120 -28.05 -4.30 20.17
C SER A 120 -26.84 -3.44 20.57
N GLY A 121 -26.05 -2.97 19.60
CA GLY A 121 -24.84 -2.19 19.82
C GLY A 121 -23.60 -3.05 20.14
N ARG A 122 -23.67 -4.37 20.01
CA ARG A 122 -22.54 -5.27 20.24
C ARG A 122 -21.78 -5.57 18.97
N ILE A 123 -20.47 -5.73 19.08
CA ILE A 123 -19.65 -6.26 17.99
C ILE A 123 -19.90 -7.76 17.89
N ARG A 124 -20.21 -8.23 16.68
CA ARG A 124 -20.43 -9.65 16.42
C ARG A 124 -19.15 -10.45 16.65
N GLU A 125 -19.28 -11.65 17.20
CA GLU A 125 -18.14 -12.45 17.62
C GLU A 125 -17.18 -12.76 16.46
N TYR A 126 -17.70 -13.06 15.27
CA TYR A 126 -16.87 -13.37 14.10
C TYR A 126 -16.08 -12.14 13.61
N GLU A 127 -16.64 -10.93 13.72
CA GLU A 127 -15.94 -9.68 13.40
C GLU A 127 -14.88 -9.34 14.46
N ALA A 128 -15.20 -9.55 15.73
CA ALA A 128 -14.24 -9.38 16.81
C ALA A 128 -13.04 -10.33 16.65
N ASN A 129 -13.30 -11.61 16.33
CA ASN A 129 -12.27 -12.61 16.10
C ASN A 129 -11.38 -12.26 14.91
N ALA A 130 -11.96 -11.77 13.81
CA ALA A 130 -11.22 -11.33 12.65
C ALA A 130 -10.32 -10.11 12.98
N ALA A 131 -10.83 -9.13 13.71
CA ALA A 131 -10.05 -7.97 14.14
C ALA A 131 -8.89 -8.37 15.07
N ILE A 132 -9.12 -9.31 15.99
CA ILE A 132 -8.09 -9.86 16.88
C ILE A 132 -7.02 -10.60 16.07
N GLU A 133 -7.42 -11.41 15.09
CA GLU A 133 -6.49 -12.15 14.25
C GLU A 133 -5.65 -11.22 13.37
N LEU A 134 -6.26 -10.20 12.77
CA LEU A 134 -5.53 -9.16 12.06
C LEU A 134 -4.52 -8.47 12.98
N GLY A 135 -4.93 -8.11 14.19
CA GLY A 135 -4.04 -7.51 15.18
C GLY A 135 -2.84 -8.40 15.54
N LYS A 136 -3.05 -9.72 15.64
CA LYS A 136 -1.96 -10.69 15.85
C LYS A 136 -1.02 -10.77 14.66
N ARG A 137 -1.55 -10.84 13.43
CA ARG A 137 -0.76 -10.84 12.18
C ARG A 137 0.13 -9.62 12.08
N LEU A 138 -0.43 -8.44 12.37
CA LEU A 138 0.28 -7.17 12.39
C LEU A 138 1.20 -7.02 13.61
N GLY A 139 1.15 -7.94 14.57
CA GLY A 139 1.95 -7.88 15.80
C GLY A 139 1.56 -6.73 16.73
N LEU A 140 0.31 -6.25 16.66
CA LEU A 140 -0.18 -5.15 17.49
C LEU A 140 -0.26 -5.57 18.96
N LYS A 141 0.08 -4.64 19.86
CA LYS A 141 -0.04 -4.83 21.30
C LYS A 141 -0.69 -3.59 21.92
N LYS A 142 -1.64 -3.79 22.80
CA LYS A 142 -2.33 -2.70 23.50
C LYS A 142 -1.34 -1.74 24.17
N GLY A 143 -1.46 -0.46 23.86
CA GLY A 143 -0.63 0.59 24.44
C GLY A 143 0.85 0.56 24.07
N LYS A 144 1.22 -0.19 23.03
CA LYS A 144 2.59 -0.21 22.49
C LYS A 144 2.60 0.43 21.09
N PRO A 145 3.71 1.08 20.71
CA PRO A 145 3.88 1.52 19.34
C PRO A 145 3.71 0.36 18.36
N LEU A 146 3.34 0.69 17.13
CA LEU A 146 3.31 -0.30 16.05
C LEU A 146 4.65 -1.04 16.00
N PRO A 147 4.65 -2.38 15.90
CA PRO A 147 5.88 -3.12 15.75
C PRO A 147 6.57 -2.69 14.46
N LYS A 148 7.89 -2.62 14.49
CA LYS A 148 8.64 -2.49 13.24
C LYS A 148 8.34 -3.71 12.36
N ASN A 149 8.18 -3.47 11.05
CA ASN A 149 7.90 -4.50 10.05
C ASN A 149 9.08 -5.47 9.79
N GLY A 150 9.81 -5.85 10.82
CA GLY A 150 11.05 -6.60 10.69
C GLY A 150 12.21 -5.73 10.22
N THR A 151 13.29 -6.37 9.82
CA THR A 151 14.46 -5.68 9.24
C THR A 151 14.40 -5.83 7.74
N CYS A 152 14.25 -4.72 7.01
CA CYS A 152 14.37 -4.70 5.55
C CYS A 152 15.84 -4.91 5.19
N ILE A 153 16.13 -6.03 4.52
CA ILE A 153 17.50 -6.40 4.15
C ILE A 153 17.85 -6.00 2.71
N SER A 154 16.85 -5.56 1.90
CA SER A 154 17.04 -5.05 0.54
C SER A 154 17.44 -3.58 0.49
N MET A 155 17.15 -2.80 1.53
CA MET A 155 17.43 -1.37 1.56
C MET A 155 18.94 -1.10 1.43
N ASN A 156 19.29 -0.15 0.57
CA ASN A 156 20.67 0.23 0.27
C ASN A 156 21.56 -0.91 -0.29
N GLN A 157 20.94 -1.90 -0.93
CA GLN A 157 21.63 -2.95 -1.66
C GLN A 157 21.73 -2.60 -3.14
N VAL A 158 22.31 -3.47 -3.95
CA VAL A 158 22.40 -3.28 -5.39
C VAL A 158 21.16 -3.87 -6.05
N ALA A 159 20.47 -3.08 -6.86
CA ALA A 159 19.37 -3.56 -7.69
C ALA A 159 19.67 -3.37 -9.17
N GLU A 160 19.34 -4.38 -9.97
CA GLU A 160 19.47 -4.40 -11.41
C GLU A 160 18.17 -4.90 -12.03
N ALA A 161 17.86 -4.40 -13.22
CA ALA A 161 16.69 -4.83 -13.97
C ALA A 161 17.07 -5.15 -15.41
N THR A 162 16.29 -6.00 -16.07
CA THR A 162 16.51 -6.35 -17.49
C THR A 162 16.34 -5.17 -18.41
N SER A 163 15.54 -4.19 -18.00
CA SER A 163 15.36 -2.94 -18.74
C SER A 163 14.93 -1.79 -17.81
N VAL A 164 15.15 -0.56 -18.26
CA VAL A 164 14.74 0.67 -17.63
C VAL A 164 14.03 1.56 -18.65
N SER A 165 12.97 2.24 -18.24
CA SER A 165 12.17 3.10 -19.11
C SER A 165 13.00 4.28 -19.63
N GLY A 166 13.21 4.35 -20.94
CA GLY A 166 13.91 5.46 -21.62
C GLY A 166 15.36 5.64 -21.19
N ASP A 167 15.98 4.64 -20.56
CA ASP A 167 17.29 4.75 -19.92
C ASP A 167 17.37 5.95 -18.92
N ASP A 168 16.20 6.37 -18.42
CA ASP A 168 16.06 7.49 -17.52
C ASP A 168 16.42 7.08 -16.09
N PRO A 169 17.39 7.75 -15.45
CA PRO A 169 17.79 7.46 -14.07
C PRO A 169 16.64 7.61 -13.04
N HIS A 170 15.58 8.37 -13.36
CA HIS A 170 14.39 8.47 -12.50
C HIS A 170 13.61 7.16 -12.39
N TYR A 171 13.87 6.20 -13.29
CA TYR A 171 13.23 4.87 -13.28
C TYR A 171 14.23 3.73 -13.01
N ALA A 172 15.40 4.06 -12.49
CA ALA A 172 16.44 3.09 -12.21
C ALA A 172 15.97 1.98 -11.24
N ALA A 173 16.53 0.78 -11.38
CA ALA A 173 16.19 -0.38 -10.55
C ALA A 173 16.37 -0.11 -9.05
N GLY A 174 17.36 0.71 -8.67
CA GLY A 174 17.65 1.09 -7.28
C GLY A 174 16.48 1.77 -6.57
N HIS A 175 15.60 2.45 -7.30
CA HIS A 175 14.42 3.09 -6.74
C HIS A 175 13.37 2.10 -6.21
N ALA A 176 13.45 0.84 -6.59
CA ALA A 176 12.58 -0.19 -6.02
C ALA A 176 13.05 -0.72 -4.64
N ILE A 177 14.13 -0.19 -4.09
CA ILE A 177 14.70 -0.61 -2.79
C ILE A 177 15.24 0.57 -1.97
N ASP A 178 14.85 1.79 -2.28
CA ASP A 178 15.34 3.01 -1.62
C ASP A 178 14.53 3.42 -0.39
N GLY A 179 13.41 2.75 -0.13
CA GLY A 179 12.52 3.01 1.00
C GLY A 179 11.53 4.14 0.74
N GLY A 180 11.42 4.61 -0.51
CA GLY A 180 10.61 5.74 -0.93
C GLY A 180 9.43 5.36 -1.82
N MET A 181 8.24 5.81 -1.49
CA MET A 181 7.06 5.66 -2.37
C MET A 181 6.91 6.82 -3.38
N GLN A 182 7.91 7.70 -3.48
CA GLN A 182 7.95 8.81 -4.46
C GLN A 182 8.78 8.46 -5.69
N THR A 183 9.61 7.45 -5.58
CA THR A 183 10.49 6.91 -6.59
C THR A 183 10.01 5.52 -7.01
N ARG A 184 10.41 5.04 -8.16
CA ARG A 184 10.06 3.70 -8.63
C ARG A 184 10.98 3.22 -9.74
N TRP A 185 11.17 1.93 -9.84
CA TRP A 185 11.65 1.33 -11.07
C TRP A 185 10.50 1.22 -12.08
N ALA A 186 10.82 1.43 -13.36
CA ALA A 186 9.91 1.12 -14.46
C ALA A 186 10.68 0.44 -15.60
N ALA A 187 10.12 -0.64 -16.14
CA ALA A 187 10.65 -1.34 -17.31
C ALA A 187 10.49 -0.51 -18.59
N ALA A 188 11.28 -0.80 -19.60
CA ALA A 188 11.17 -0.18 -20.92
C ALA A 188 9.78 -0.41 -21.54
N VAL A 189 9.35 0.54 -22.38
CA VAL A 189 7.96 0.62 -22.91
C VAL A 189 7.45 -0.67 -23.54
N ASN A 190 8.33 -1.46 -24.14
CA ASN A 190 7.96 -2.71 -24.82
C ASN A 190 8.33 -3.97 -24.04
N ASP A 191 8.83 -3.85 -22.81
CA ASP A 191 9.24 -4.97 -22.00
C ASP A 191 8.17 -5.30 -20.95
N THR A 192 7.39 -6.35 -21.21
CA THR A 192 6.34 -6.85 -20.32
C THR A 192 6.77 -8.07 -19.50
N LEU A 193 7.98 -8.59 -19.70
CA LEU A 193 8.49 -9.78 -19.04
C LEU A 193 9.78 -9.50 -18.23
N SER A 194 9.91 -8.31 -17.73
CA SER A 194 11.11 -7.83 -17.04
C SER A 194 11.39 -8.59 -15.75
N THR A 195 12.67 -8.55 -15.38
CA THR A 195 13.15 -9.07 -14.10
C THR A 195 13.83 -7.96 -13.32
N LEU A 196 13.50 -7.85 -12.03
CA LEU A 196 14.15 -6.97 -11.07
C LEU A 196 14.92 -7.83 -10.06
N THR A 197 16.23 -7.68 -10.00
CA THR A 197 17.14 -8.47 -9.16
C THR A 197 17.76 -7.60 -8.08
N VAL A 198 17.73 -8.06 -6.84
CA VAL A 198 18.43 -7.45 -5.71
C VAL A 198 19.57 -8.35 -5.29
N THR A 199 20.78 -7.82 -5.31
CA THR A 199 22.00 -8.49 -4.85
C THR A 199 22.40 -7.93 -3.49
N LEU A 200 22.48 -8.81 -2.50
CA LEU A 200 22.82 -8.48 -1.12
C LEU A 200 24.36 -8.50 -0.95
N ASP A 201 24.86 -7.68 -0.05
CA ASP A 201 26.29 -7.61 0.33
C ASP A 201 26.87 -8.96 0.78
N LYS A 202 26.01 -9.83 1.31
CA LYS A 202 26.31 -11.21 1.73
C LYS A 202 25.05 -12.05 1.77
N THR A 203 25.21 -13.34 1.97
CA THR A 203 24.06 -14.21 2.26
C THR A 203 23.34 -13.75 3.51
N LYS A 204 22.06 -13.44 3.38
CA LYS A 204 21.16 -13.03 4.48
C LYS A 204 19.93 -13.93 4.52
N SER A 205 19.29 -13.98 5.69
CA SER A 205 18.01 -14.67 5.86
C SER A 205 16.85 -13.72 5.74
N PHE A 206 15.74 -14.21 5.19
CA PHE A 206 14.46 -13.51 5.15
C PHE A 206 13.30 -14.50 5.19
N ASN A 207 12.12 -14.02 5.56
CA ASN A 207 10.90 -14.82 5.62
C ASN A 207 9.63 -14.04 5.22
N LYS A 208 9.80 -12.81 4.74
CA LYS A 208 8.70 -11.99 4.25
C LYS A 208 9.18 -11.11 3.09
N ILE A 209 8.29 -10.87 2.15
CA ILE A 209 8.46 -9.92 1.06
C ILE A 209 7.23 -9.02 1.01
N THR A 210 7.43 -7.73 0.79
CA THR A 210 6.37 -6.80 0.43
C THR A 210 6.73 -6.11 -0.87
N ILE A 211 5.77 -6.05 -1.80
CA ILE A 211 5.94 -5.44 -3.11
C ILE A 211 4.86 -4.39 -3.29
N PHE A 212 5.25 -3.19 -3.69
CA PHE A 212 4.33 -2.12 -4.03
C PHE A 212 4.40 -1.86 -5.53
N GLU A 213 3.34 -2.28 -6.23
CA GLU A 213 3.25 -2.13 -7.68
C GLU A 213 2.73 -0.73 -8.04
N TYR A 214 3.30 -0.13 -9.09
CA TYR A 214 2.68 1.02 -9.75
C TYR A 214 1.50 0.55 -10.59
N CYS A 215 0.33 1.08 -10.30
CA CYS A 215 -0.89 0.76 -11.02
C CYS A 215 -1.37 1.98 -11.82
N ASP A 216 -1.85 1.72 -13.03
CA ASP A 216 -2.47 2.77 -13.82
C ASP A 216 -3.81 3.15 -13.19
N SER A 217 -4.03 4.44 -12.97
CA SER A 217 -5.31 4.94 -12.51
C SER A 217 -6.17 5.32 -13.71
N HIS A 218 -7.39 4.80 -13.74
CA HIS A 218 -8.41 5.20 -14.69
C HIS A 218 -9.59 5.81 -13.93
N SER A 219 -10.02 7.00 -14.35
CA SER A 219 -11.29 7.55 -13.90
C SER A 219 -12.42 6.73 -14.52
N GLY A 220 -13.31 6.19 -13.71
CA GLY A 220 -14.52 5.57 -14.21
C GLY A 220 -15.43 6.62 -14.88
N ASN A 221 -16.24 6.19 -15.83
CA ASN A 221 -17.20 7.04 -16.53
C ASN A 221 -18.26 7.67 -15.62
N ASP A 222 -18.41 7.14 -14.39
CA ASP A 222 -19.30 7.64 -13.35
C ASP A 222 -18.72 8.82 -12.54
N GLY A 223 -17.45 9.19 -12.79
CA GLY A 223 -16.74 10.24 -12.06
C GLY A 223 -16.41 9.90 -10.59
N PHE A 224 -16.78 8.69 -10.11
CA PHE A 224 -16.63 8.26 -8.72
C PHE A 224 -15.73 7.04 -8.55
N SER A 225 -15.61 6.22 -9.58
CA SER A 225 -14.79 5.03 -9.53
C SER A 225 -13.42 5.30 -10.16
N ASN A 226 -12.39 5.31 -9.32
CA ASN A 226 -11.02 5.21 -9.80
C ASN A 226 -10.67 3.73 -9.82
N TYR A 227 -10.65 3.15 -11.02
CA TYR A 227 -10.16 1.78 -11.18
C TYR A 227 -8.65 1.82 -11.26
N ARG A 228 -8.01 1.01 -10.44
CA ARG A 228 -6.60 0.73 -10.55
C ARG A 228 -6.42 -0.49 -11.43
N LYS A 229 -5.59 -0.34 -12.44
CA LYS A 229 -5.26 -1.46 -13.31
C LYS A 229 -3.85 -1.92 -12.98
N ASN A 230 -3.76 -3.04 -12.31
CA ASN A 230 -2.49 -3.72 -12.07
C ASN A 230 -1.88 -4.14 -13.40
N ARG A 231 -0.61 -3.87 -13.57
CA ARG A 231 0.15 -4.22 -14.78
C ARG A 231 0.60 -5.67 -14.74
N ILE A 232 1.11 -6.11 -13.59
CA ILE A 232 1.65 -7.47 -13.39
C ILE A 232 0.50 -8.43 -13.09
N GLN A 233 0.37 -9.44 -13.94
CA GLN A 233 -0.71 -10.44 -13.90
C GLN A 233 -0.20 -11.84 -13.55
N GLY A 234 1.10 -12.05 -13.58
CA GLY A 234 1.76 -13.27 -13.19
C GLY A 234 3.24 -13.01 -12.90
N TYR A 235 3.77 -13.65 -11.87
CA TYR A 235 5.15 -13.42 -11.44
C TYR A 235 5.70 -14.53 -10.57
N GLN A 236 7.02 -14.55 -10.43
CA GLN A 236 7.76 -15.47 -9.58
C GLN A 236 8.73 -14.69 -8.70
N ILE A 237 8.90 -15.14 -7.46
CA ILE A 237 10.03 -14.75 -6.62
C ILE A 237 11.04 -15.91 -6.67
N GLU A 238 12.25 -15.59 -7.06
CA GLU A 238 13.32 -16.57 -7.17
C GLU A 238 14.52 -16.15 -6.33
N ILE A 239 15.23 -17.11 -5.80
CA ILE A 239 16.49 -16.92 -5.07
C ILE A 239 17.62 -17.69 -5.74
N ILE A 240 18.84 -17.22 -5.54
CA ILE A 240 20.00 -17.97 -6.02
C ILE A 240 20.43 -19.01 -4.99
N GLN A 241 20.54 -20.27 -5.43
CA GLN A 241 21.07 -21.37 -4.64
C GLN A 241 22.01 -22.23 -5.51
N LYS A 242 23.22 -22.42 -5.04
CA LYS A 242 24.25 -23.20 -5.78
C LYS A 242 24.42 -22.75 -7.24
N GLY A 243 24.38 -21.43 -7.47
CA GLY A 243 24.51 -20.82 -8.79
C GLY A 243 23.27 -20.93 -9.71
N LYS A 244 22.14 -21.43 -9.21
CA LYS A 244 20.90 -21.54 -9.98
C LYS A 244 19.79 -20.72 -9.36
N TRP A 245 18.92 -20.13 -10.19
CA TRP A 245 17.70 -19.47 -9.75
C TRP A 245 16.62 -20.51 -9.46
N ILE A 246 16.10 -20.46 -8.25
CA ILE A 246 15.08 -21.39 -7.75
C ILE A 246 13.84 -20.57 -7.38
N PRO A 247 12.66 -20.85 -7.95
CA PRO A 247 11.43 -20.20 -7.56
C PRO A 247 11.01 -20.65 -6.16
N ILE A 248 10.70 -19.68 -5.31
CA ILE A 248 10.21 -19.91 -3.94
C ILE A 248 8.76 -19.45 -3.79
N TYR A 249 8.26 -18.68 -4.74
CA TYR A 249 6.87 -18.27 -4.84
C TYR A 249 6.49 -18.06 -6.30
N VAL A 250 5.30 -18.51 -6.68
CA VAL A 250 4.73 -18.37 -8.03
C VAL A 250 3.29 -17.93 -7.91
N SER A 251 2.88 -16.96 -8.69
CA SER A 251 1.51 -16.48 -8.78
C SER A 251 1.13 -16.23 -10.23
N ASP A 252 -0.05 -16.68 -10.61
CA ASP A 252 -0.72 -16.38 -11.88
C ASP A 252 -1.88 -15.37 -11.69
N GLU A 253 -1.98 -14.79 -10.49
CA GLU A 253 -2.94 -13.76 -10.14
C GLU A 253 -2.31 -12.36 -10.22
N PRO A 254 -3.11 -11.31 -10.42
CA PRO A 254 -2.63 -9.93 -10.36
C PRO A 254 -1.88 -9.65 -9.05
N MET A 255 -0.79 -8.89 -9.14
CA MET A 255 0.03 -8.56 -7.97
C MET A 255 -0.73 -7.70 -6.95
N GLY A 256 -1.52 -6.75 -7.42
CA GLY A 256 -2.19 -5.78 -6.56
C GLY A 256 -1.31 -4.56 -6.25
N ASP A 257 -1.91 -3.56 -5.62
CA ASP A 257 -1.21 -2.33 -5.24
C ASP A 257 -0.09 -2.59 -4.22
N CYS A 258 -0.35 -3.53 -3.33
CA CYS A 258 0.60 -4.03 -2.33
C CYS A 258 0.44 -5.54 -2.22
N LYS A 259 1.52 -6.26 -2.34
CA LYS A 259 1.55 -7.71 -2.14
C LYS A 259 2.43 -8.07 -0.95
N VAL A 260 1.86 -8.82 -0.01
CA VAL A 260 2.57 -9.36 1.14
C VAL A 260 2.73 -10.87 0.98
N ILE A 261 3.97 -11.35 0.95
CA ILE A 261 4.30 -12.77 0.88
C ILE A 261 5.00 -13.16 2.17
N ARG A 262 4.42 -14.09 2.93
CA ARG A 262 5.01 -14.65 4.14
C ARG A 262 5.42 -16.09 3.90
N PHE A 263 6.63 -16.42 4.33
CA PHE A 263 7.15 -17.77 4.23
C PHE A 263 7.12 -18.44 5.60
N PRO A 264 6.79 -19.74 5.67
CA PRO A 264 6.72 -20.47 6.94
C PRO A 264 8.09 -20.71 7.57
N TYR A 265 9.17 -20.54 6.81
CA TYR A 265 10.55 -20.72 7.23
C TYR A 265 11.45 -19.64 6.63
N ASN A 266 12.67 -19.53 7.15
CA ASN A 266 13.64 -18.59 6.64
C ASN A 266 14.32 -19.14 5.37
N TYR A 267 14.37 -18.33 4.33
CA TYR A 267 15.27 -18.54 3.19
C TYR A 267 16.61 -17.86 3.44
N TYR A 268 17.65 -18.37 2.82
CA TYR A 268 19.03 -17.85 2.87
C TYR A 268 19.53 -17.69 1.46
N THR A 269 19.96 -16.50 1.09
CA THR A 269 20.47 -16.22 -0.24
C THR A 269 21.28 -14.93 -0.27
N SER A 270 22.10 -14.77 -1.31
CA SER A 270 22.80 -13.51 -1.65
C SER A 270 22.11 -12.73 -2.77
N SER A 271 21.13 -13.32 -3.48
CA SER A 271 20.39 -12.62 -4.51
C SER A 271 18.96 -13.12 -4.62
N ILE A 272 18.03 -12.17 -4.75
CA ILE A 272 16.60 -12.40 -4.89
C ILE A 272 16.12 -11.65 -6.12
N ARG A 273 15.19 -12.22 -6.89
CA ARG A 273 14.59 -11.50 -8.01
C ARG A 273 13.09 -11.68 -8.10
N LEU A 274 12.44 -10.60 -8.51
CA LEU A 274 11.08 -10.59 -9.01
C LEU A 274 11.16 -10.83 -10.53
N LYS A 275 10.64 -11.94 -11.02
CA LYS A 275 10.53 -12.27 -12.43
C LYS A 275 9.08 -12.18 -12.85
N VAL A 276 8.76 -11.22 -13.71
CA VAL A 276 7.42 -11.09 -14.28
C VAL A 276 7.24 -12.12 -15.37
N THR A 277 6.15 -12.88 -15.30
CA THR A 277 5.81 -13.94 -16.27
C THR A 277 4.65 -13.55 -17.17
N ARG A 278 3.83 -12.59 -16.75
CA ARG A 278 2.74 -12.04 -17.53
C ARG A 278 2.41 -10.62 -17.04
N ALA A 279 2.25 -9.68 -17.95
CA ALA A 279 1.81 -8.32 -17.64
C ALA A 279 0.99 -7.72 -18.80
N THR A 280 0.13 -6.76 -18.47
CA THR A 280 -0.70 -6.01 -19.45
C THR A 280 -0.05 -4.71 -19.91
N ALA A 281 0.99 -4.27 -19.20
CA ALA A 281 1.83 -3.11 -19.52
C ALA A 281 3.21 -3.30 -18.88
N PRO A 282 4.23 -2.51 -19.27
CA PRO A 282 5.57 -2.61 -18.69
C PRO A 282 5.53 -2.55 -17.17
N PRO A 283 6.13 -3.52 -16.45
CA PRO A 283 6.16 -3.55 -15.01
C PRO A 283 6.78 -2.30 -14.41
N SER A 284 6.26 -1.89 -13.26
CA SER A 284 6.83 -0.79 -12.50
C SER A 284 6.60 -1.00 -11.01
N ILE A 285 7.65 -0.85 -10.22
CA ILE A 285 7.66 -1.17 -8.79
C ILE A 285 8.14 0.03 -8.00
N TYR A 286 7.35 0.48 -7.04
CA TYR A 286 7.76 1.48 -6.06
C TYR A 286 8.75 0.88 -5.06
N GLU A 287 8.38 -0.27 -4.46
CA GLU A 287 9.20 -0.92 -3.46
C GLU A 287 9.16 -2.45 -3.57
N PHE A 288 10.32 -3.07 -3.53
CA PHE A 288 10.53 -4.51 -3.41
C PHE A 288 11.31 -4.80 -2.13
N ASN A 289 10.56 -4.88 -1.03
CA ASN A 289 11.14 -5.03 0.30
C ASN A 289 11.31 -6.50 0.68
N ILE A 290 12.54 -6.91 0.94
CA ILE A 290 12.90 -8.23 1.42
C ILE A 290 13.14 -8.10 2.92
N ILE A 291 12.39 -8.85 3.74
CA ILE A 291 12.25 -8.56 5.16
C ILE A 291 12.57 -9.82 5.99
N TYR A 292 13.35 -9.65 7.02
CA TYR A 292 13.53 -10.63 8.08
C TYR A 292 12.69 -10.26 9.30
N GLU A 293 11.70 -11.06 9.62
CA GLU A 293 10.95 -11.01 10.87
C GLU A 293 11.44 -12.10 11.80
N GLN A 294 11.76 -11.74 13.06
CA GLN A 294 12.06 -12.76 14.06
C GLN A 294 10.81 -13.61 14.29
N ASN A 295 10.91 -14.90 14.02
CA ASN A 295 9.84 -15.84 14.39
C ASN A 295 9.66 -15.77 15.90
N LYS A 296 8.57 -15.15 16.35
CA LYS A 296 8.15 -15.28 17.74
C LYS A 296 7.85 -16.76 17.94
N LYS A 297 8.58 -17.43 18.79
CA LYS A 297 8.20 -18.77 19.25
C LYS A 297 6.73 -18.71 19.64
N ARG A 298 5.91 -19.47 18.92
CA ARG A 298 4.50 -19.69 19.25
C ARG A 298 4.37 -20.36 20.59
#